data_afca447aa1902bf2842df16b0fdab08e
#
_entry.id   afca447aa1902bf2842df16b0fdab08e
#
_cell.length_a   1.000
_cell.length_b   1.000
_cell.length_c   1.000
_cell.angle_alpha   90.00
_cell.angle_beta   90.00
_cell.angle_gamma   90.00
#
_symmetry.space_group_name_H-M   'P 1'
#
loop_
_entity.id
_entity.type
_entity.pdbx_description
1 polymer ?
#
loop_
_entity_poly.entity_id
_entity_poly.type
_entity_poly.pdbx_seq_one_letter_code
_entity_poly.pdbx_strand_id
1 'polypeptide(L)'
;LCRMAASDKTVCAITAAMQHGTGLDQFASEFSSRFFDVGIAEGHAVCMAAGLAKQGMKPVTAIYSTFLQRAYDMLLHDVALQQLHVVLAVDRCGVVGEDGDTHQGMFDVGYLRQVPGMKIFCPASFDELREDLHTALYACNGPAAIRYPRGGEGAYRSAASQTRIREGYTCTIICYGTMVNAVLDAADTMQAAGYRPEILKLRTIAPVDWDAIDASVRKTKRVFVFEETSDRECLADEIFAHLIETGIPAVCRKRNLGRGFIPHGAPAALLAAAGLDAGSLTKLMQEELS
;
A
#
# COMPACT_ATOMS: atom_id res chain seq x y z
N LEU A 1 8.33 -2.68 -15.68
CA LEU A 1 8.84 -4.05 -15.64
C LEU A 1 9.63 -4.40 -16.91
N CYS A 2 9.14 -4.12 -18.13
CA CYS A 2 9.80 -4.45 -19.41
C CYS A 2 11.26 -3.93 -19.51
N ARG A 3 11.52 -2.68 -19.07
CA ARG A 3 12.90 -2.14 -19.06
C ARG A 3 13.85 -2.95 -18.16
N MET A 4 13.37 -3.44 -17.04
CA MET A 4 14.15 -4.30 -16.13
C MET A 4 14.39 -5.68 -16.77
N ALA A 5 13.35 -6.28 -17.35
CA ALA A 5 13.48 -7.57 -18.04
C ALA A 5 14.36 -7.54 -19.28
N ALA A 6 14.49 -6.38 -19.95
CA ALA A 6 15.41 -6.22 -21.08
C ALA A 6 16.88 -6.30 -20.66
N SER A 7 17.20 -5.80 -19.45
CA SER A 7 18.58 -5.81 -18.92
C SER A 7 18.87 -7.03 -18.02
N ASP A 8 17.84 -7.66 -17.43
CA ASP A 8 17.99 -8.81 -16.54
C ASP A 8 17.11 -9.99 -17.00
N LYS A 9 17.77 -11.03 -17.50
CA LYS A 9 17.10 -12.24 -18.01
C LYS A 9 16.45 -13.09 -16.92
N THR A 10 16.74 -12.84 -15.64
CA THR A 10 16.13 -13.54 -14.51
C THR A 10 14.75 -12.99 -14.15
N VAL A 11 14.40 -11.78 -14.59
CA VAL A 11 13.08 -11.19 -14.34
C VAL A 11 12.03 -11.89 -15.18
N CYS A 12 10.97 -12.37 -14.53
CA CYS A 12 9.80 -12.97 -15.17
C CYS A 12 8.50 -12.42 -14.54
N ALA A 13 7.39 -12.56 -15.25
CA ALA A 13 6.09 -12.07 -14.80
C ALA A 13 5.07 -13.21 -14.78
N ILE A 14 4.24 -13.22 -13.74
CA ILE A 14 3.19 -14.21 -13.53
C ILE A 14 1.88 -13.46 -13.25
N THR A 15 0.79 -13.95 -13.79
CA THR A 15 -0.56 -13.47 -13.46
C THR A 15 -1.55 -14.63 -13.44
N ALA A 16 -2.77 -14.37 -12.98
CA ALA A 16 -3.83 -15.36 -12.85
C ALA A 16 -5.10 -14.88 -13.59
N ALA A 17 -5.11 -14.99 -14.92
CA ALA A 17 -6.16 -14.51 -15.82
C ALA A 17 -6.40 -12.98 -15.74
N MET A 18 -5.35 -12.20 -15.39
CA MET A 18 -5.45 -10.75 -15.22
C MET A 18 -4.43 -9.98 -16.08
N GLN A 19 -3.94 -10.56 -17.19
CA GLN A 19 -2.91 -9.96 -18.04
C GLN A 19 -3.21 -8.50 -18.42
N HIS A 20 -4.37 -8.25 -19.01
CA HIS A 20 -4.78 -6.90 -19.44
C HIS A 20 -4.96 -5.96 -18.24
N GLY A 21 -5.63 -6.45 -17.20
CA GLY A 21 -5.95 -5.64 -16.04
C GLY A 21 -4.74 -5.21 -15.21
N THR A 22 -3.68 -6.01 -15.20
CA THR A 22 -2.41 -5.70 -14.51
C THR A 22 -1.37 -5.03 -15.43
N GLY A 23 -1.74 -4.73 -16.69
CA GLY A 23 -0.88 -4.04 -17.65
C GLY A 23 0.32 -4.86 -18.12
N LEU A 24 0.23 -6.19 -18.15
CA LEU A 24 1.30 -7.09 -18.56
C LEU A 24 1.31 -7.40 -20.06
N ASP A 25 0.46 -6.76 -20.88
CA ASP A 25 0.38 -7.03 -22.33
C ASP A 25 1.70 -6.83 -23.06
N GLN A 26 2.38 -5.72 -22.77
CA GLN A 26 3.69 -5.45 -23.37
C GLN A 26 4.72 -6.49 -22.94
N PHE A 27 4.72 -6.86 -21.65
CA PHE A 27 5.64 -7.89 -21.13
C PHE A 27 5.39 -9.25 -21.80
N ALA A 28 4.14 -9.66 -21.92
CA ALA A 28 3.75 -10.91 -22.57
C ALA A 28 4.18 -10.96 -24.04
N SER A 29 4.08 -9.83 -24.75
CA SER A 29 4.48 -9.72 -26.14
C SER A 29 6.01 -9.75 -26.32
N GLU A 30 6.76 -8.97 -25.52
CA GLU A 30 8.21 -8.81 -25.67
C GLU A 30 9.02 -9.96 -25.03
N PHE A 31 8.48 -10.57 -23.96
CA PHE A 31 9.16 -11.58 -23.15
C PHE A 31 8.33 -12.84 -22.92
N SER A 32 7.67 -13.34 -24.00
CA SER A 32 6.73 -14.46 -23.93
C SER A 32 7.27 -15.73 -23.25
N SER A 33 8.55 -16.02 -23.37
CA SER A 33 9.20 -17.17 -22.70
C SER A 33 9.39 -16.99 -21.18
N ARG A 34 9.13 -15.80 -20.66
CA ARG A 34 9.25 -15.42 -19.24
C ARG A 34 7.96 -14.84 -18.69
N PHE A 35 6.87 -14.98 -19.44
CA PHE A 35 5.52 -14.59 -19.03
C PHE A 35 4.66 -15.84 -18.82
N PHE A 36 3.93 -15.88 -17.71
CA PHE A 36 3.09 -17.01 -17.34
C PHE A 36 1.71 -16.51 -16.88
N ASP A 37 0.69 -16.84 -17.64
CA ASP A 37 -0.71 -16.70 -17.17
C ASP A 37 -1.20 -18.09 -16.76
N VAL A 38 -1.44 -18.28 -15.47
CA VAL A 38 -1.84 -19.59 -14.91
C VAL A 38 -3.35 -19.81 -14.91
N GLY A 39 -4.13 -18.92 -15.52
CA GLY A 39 -5.58 -18.94 -15.42
C GLY A 39 -6.06 -18.47 -14.04
N ILE A 40 -7.33 -18.74 -13.70
CA ILE A 40 -7.90 -18.33 -12.40
C ILE A 40 -7.40 -19.28 -11.29
N ALA A 41 -6.12 -19.14 -10.93
CA ALA A 41 -5.42 -20.01 -9.98
C ALA A 41 -4.35 -19.25 -9.20
N GLU A 42 -4.77 -18.26 -8.41
CA GLU A 42 -3.88 -17.33 -7.69
C GLU A 42 -2.91 -18.06 -6.75
N GLY A 43 -3.36 -19.10 -6.06
CA GLY A 43 -2.50 -19.95 -5.23
C GLY A 43 -1.39 -20.60 -6.05
N HIS A 44 -1.71 -21.12 -7.26
CA HIS A 44 -0.72 -21.68 -8.17
C HIS A 44 0.27 -20.63 -8.68
N ALA A 45 -0.19 -19.40 -8.94
CA ALA A 45 0.68 -18.29 -9.35
C ALA A 45 1.77 -18.03 -8.30
N VAL A 46 1.40 -18.01 -7.02
CA VAL A 46 2.35 -17.78 -5.92
C VAL A 46 3.27 -18.99 -5.70
N CYS A 47 2.75 -20.22 -5.74
CA CYS A 47 3.52 -21.45 -5.68
C CYS A 47 4.57 -21.52 -6.81
N MET A 48 4.16 -21.22 -8.05
CA MET A 48 5.05 -21.15 -9.21
C MET A 48 6.13 -20.09 -9.03
N ALA A 49 5.76 -18.90 -8.53
CA ALA A 49 6.71 -17.83 -8.22
C ALA A 49 7.76 -18.31 -7.20
N ALA A 50 7.34 -19.00 -6.14
CA ALA A 50 8.25 -19.57 -5.15
C ALA A 50 9.24 -20.56 -5.79
N GLY A 51 8.76 -21.46 -6.65
CA GLY A 51 9.60 -22.41 -7.40
C GLY A 51 10.59 -21.73 -8.31
N LEU A 52 10.19 -20.70 -9.04
CA LEU A 52 11.06 -19.90 -9.91
C LEU A 52 12.11 -19.13 -9.10
N ALA A 53 11.72 -18.51 -7.99
CA ALA A 53 12.63 -17.81 -7.10
C ALA A 53 13.68 -18.78 -6.50
N LYS A 54 13.28 -20.00 -6.15
CA LYS A 54 14.20 -21.05 -5.66
C LYS A 54 15.26 -21.42 -6.69
N GLN A 55 14.98 -21.25 -7.98
CA GLN A 55 15.90 -21.49 -9.09
C GLN A 55 16.68 -20.24 -9.52
N GLY A 56 16.61 -19.15 -8.75
CA GLY A 56 17.36 -17.92 -9.01
C GLY A 56 16.69 -16.94 -9.97
N MET A 57 15.43 -17.17 -10.34
CA MET A 57 14.65 -16.19 -11.07
C MET A 57 14.13 -15.08 -10.13
N LYS A 58 13.74 -13.95 -10.70
CA LYS A 58 13.11 -12.83 -10.01
C LYS A 58 11.67 -12.69 -10.48
N PRO A 59 10.74 -13.48 -9.93
CA PRO A 59 9.34 -13.44 -10.34
C PRO A 59 8.64 -12.21 -9.80
N VAL A 60 7.87 -11.55 -10.67
CA VAL A 60 6.89 -10.53 -10.33
C VAL A 60 5.50 -11.13 -10.56
N THR A 61 4.75 -11.33 -9.48
CA THR A 61 3.40 -11.89 -9.54
C THR A 61 2.38 -10.77 -9.43
N ALA A 62 1.71 -10.46 -10.54
CA ALA A 62 0.75 -9.37 -10.62
C ALA A 62 -0.68 -9.91 -10.49
N ILE A 63 -1.32 -9.59 -9.38
CA ILE A 63 -2.65 -10.07 -8.98
C ILE A 63 -3.43 -8.93 -8.33
N TYR A 64 -4.75 -8.87 -8.55
CA TYR A 64 -5.62 -7.92 -7.84
C TYR A 64 -5.64 -8.21 -6.34
N SER A 65 -5.63 -7.14 -5.55
CA SER A 65 -5.63 -7.20 -4.08
C SER A 65 -6.67 -8.18 -3.53
N THR A 66 -7.93 -8.07 -3.98
CA THR A 66 -9.01 -8.95 -3.51
C THR A 66 -8.81 -10.42 -3.86
N PHE A 67 -8.16 -10.73 -4.98
CA PHE A 67 -7.95 -12.13 -5.40
C PHE A 67 -6.68 -12.74 -4.81
N LEU A 68 -5.70 -11.92 -4.44
CA LEU A 68 -4.48 -12.38 -3.78
C LEU A 68 -4.75 -13.05 -2.42
N GLN A 69 -5.87 -12.73 -1.76
CA GLN A 69 -6.28 -13.41 -0.50
C GLN A 69 -6.40 -14.93 -0.65
N ARG A 70 -6.66 -15.46 -1.87
CA ARG A 70 -6.71 -16.89 -2.15
C ARG A 70 -5.35 -17.58 -2.04
N ALA A 71 -4.27 -16.81 -2.06
CA ALA A 71 -2.90 -17.32 -1.99
C ALA A 71 -2.22 -17.05 -0.63
N TYR A 72 -2.97 -16.68 0.40
CA TYR A 72 -2.41 -16.34 1.71
C TYR A 72 -1.59 -17.47 2.32
N ASP A 73 -2.08 -18.71 2.25
CA ASP A 73 -1.35 -19.90 2.72
C ASP A 73 -0.01 -20.06 1.98
N MET A 74 -0.01 -19.92 0.65
CA MET A 74 1.18 -20.03 -0.19
C MET A 74 2.20 -18.93 0.09
N LEU A 75 1.72 -17.72 0.44
CA LEU A 75 2.61 -16.64 0.87
C LEU A 75 3.34 -16.99 2.17
N LEU A 76 2.66 -17.64 3.11
CA LEU A 76 3.25 -18.08 4.37
C LEU A 76 4.22 -19.26 4.17
N HIS A 77 3.75 -20.35 3.56
CA HIS A 77 4.46 -21.62 3.55
C HIS A 77 5.44 -21.74 2.38
N ASP A 78 5.04 -21.33 1.18
CA ASP A 78 5.90 -21.53 0.00
C ASP A 78 6.91 -20.39 -0.17
N VAL A 79 6.56 -19.18 0.25
CA VAL A 79 7.41 -18.00 0.05
C VAL A 79 8.12 -17.57 1.34
N ALA A 80 7.38 -17.15 2.36
CA ALA A 80 7.96 -16.50 3.54
C ALA A 80 8.75 -17.47 4.41
N LEU A 81 8.25 -18.67 4.68
CA LEU A 81 8.94 -19.69 5.48
C LEU A 81 10.32 -20.02 4.90
N GLN A 82 10.46 -20.01 3.59
CA GLN A 82 11.72 -20.25 2.88
C GLN A 82 12.49 -18.96 2.57
N GLN A 83 12.00 -17.80 2.97
CA GLN A 83 12.57 -16.48 2.68
C GLN A 83 12.85 -16.25 1.19
N LEU A 84 11.98 -16.75 0.31
CA LEU A 84 12.16 -16.64 -1.13
C LEU A 84 11.88 -15.22 -1.62
N HIS A 85 12.69 -14.76 -2.56
CA HIS A 85 12.56 -13.44 -3.16
C HIS A 85 11.48 -13.46 -4.25
N VAL A 86 10.23 -13.23 -3.84
CA VAL A 86 9.08 -13.08 -4.72
C VAL A 86 8.55 -11.65 -4.60
N VAL A 87 8.35 -10.99 -5.72
CA VAL A 87 7.75 -9.65 -5.76
C VAL A 87 6.28 -9.77 -6.13
N LEU A 88 5.41 -9.25 -5.28
CA LEU A 88 3.97 -9.16 -5.50
C LEU A 88 3.62 -7.77 -6.01
N ALA A 89 3.14 -7.65 -7.22
CA ALA A 89 2.52 -6.44 -7.76
C ALA A 89 1.02 -6.50 -7.45
N VAL A 90 0.64 -5.92 -6.30
CA VAL A 90 -0.73 -5.97 -5.77
C VAL A 90 -1.53 -4.82 -6.35
N ASP A 91 -2.24 -5.11 -7.41
CA ASP A 91 -3.06 -4.15 -8.14
C ASP A 91 -4.44 -3.99 -7.51
N ARG A 92 -5.11 -2.87 -7.76
CA ARG A 92 -6.47 -2.58 -7.28
C ARG A 92 -6.59 -2.59 -5.75
N CYS A 93 -5.61 -2.00 -5.07
CA CYS A 93 -5.69 -1.78 -3.64
C CYS A 93 -6.65 -0.64 -3.32
N GLY A 94 -7.35 -0.75 -2.18
CA GLY A 94 -8.34 0.24 -1.78
C GLY A 94 -9.63 0.15 -2.57
N VAL A 95 -10.26 1.29 -2.82
CA VAL A 95 -11.53 1.38 -3.53
C VAL A 95 -11.33 1.29 -5.04
N VAL A 96 -12.01 0.36 -5.68
CA VAL A 96 -11.94 0.14 -7.15
C VAL A 96 -13.18 0.59 -7.90
N GLY A 97 -14.26 0.90 -7.19
CA GLY A 97 -15.46 1.54 -7.73
C GLY A 97 -16.33 0.65 -8.61
N GLU A 98 -16.19 0.81 -9.93
CA GLU A 98 -17.07 0.20 -10.92
C GLU A 98 -16.99 -1.34 -10.99
N ASP A 99 -15.90 -1.93 -10.56
CA ASP A 99 -15.76 -3.40 -10.52
C ASP A 99 -16.62 -4.04 -9.40
N GLY A 100 -17.15 -3.23 -8.48
CA GLY A 100 -18.11 -3.62 -7.46
C GLY A 100 -17.48 -4.21 -6.19
N ASP A 101 -18.35 -4.67 -5.31
CA ASP A 101 -18.05 -5.09 -3.94
C ASP A 101 -17.11 -6.30 -3.85
N THR A 102 -17.09 -7.17 -4.86
CA THR A 102 -16.21 -8.34 -4.93
C THR A 102 -14.75 -7.98 -5.29
N HIS A 103 -14.51 -6.74 -5.77
CA HIS A 103 -13.21 -6.30 -6.27
C HIS A 103 -12.51 -5.28 -5.36
N GLN A 104 -13.21 -4.73 -4.35
CA GLN A 104 -12.62 -3.76 -3.43
C GLN A 104 -11.40 -4.35 -2.70
N GLY A 105 -10.24 -3.70 -2.84
CA GLY A 105 -8.96 -4.14 -2.32
C GLY A 105 -8.70 -3.64 -0.90
N MET A 106 -9.58 -3.95 0.05
CA MET A 106 -9.54 -3.37 1.39
C MET A 106 -8.94 -4.27 2.47
N PHE A 107 -8.59 -5.52 2.16
CA PHE A 107 -8.13 -6.49 3.15
C PHE A 107 -6.65 -6.82 3.08
N ASP A 108 -5.97 -6.40 2.01
CA ASP A 108 -4.59 -6.77 1.70
C ASP A 108 -3.58 -6.29 2.76
N VAL A 109 -3.76 -5.11 3.31
CA VAL A 109 -2.90 -4.59 4.40
C VAL A 109 -2.89 -5.55 5.59
N GLY A 110 -4.07 -6.01 6.02
CA GLY A 110 -4.22 -6.90 7.17
C GLY A 110 -3.49 -8.23 6.97
N TYR A 111 -3.76 -8.95 5.89
CA TYR A 111 -3.17 -10.27 5.70
C TYR A 111 -1.71 -10.23 5.24
N LEU A 112 -1.28 -9.24 4.45
CA LEU A 112 0.12 -9.14 4.01
C LEU A 112 1.06 -8.78 5.16
N ARG A 113 0.63 -7.95 6.11
CA ARG A 113 1.43 -7.58 7.27
C ARG A 113 1.62 -8.73 8.28
N GLN A 114 0.79 -9.76 8.22
CA GLN A 114 0.95 -10.97 9.01
C GLN A 114 2.02 -11.92 8.43
N VAL A 115 2.44 -11.72 7.17
CA VAL A 115 3.44 -12.59 6.53
C VAL A 115 4.85 -12.23 7.03
N PRO A 116 5.57 -13.16 7.72
CA PRO A 116 6.88 -12.87 8.27
C PRO A 116 7.90 -12.44 7.20
N GLY A 117 8.61 -11.35 7.46
CA GLY A 117 9.64 -10.84 6.54
C GLY A 117 9.12 -10.14 5.28
N MET A 118 7.81 -10.04 5.11
CA MET A 118 7.20 -9.30 4.00
C MET A 118 7.57 -7.80 4.07
N LYS A 119 8.08 -7.25 2.97
CA LYS A 119 8.20 -5.80 2.80
C LYS A 119 7.03 -5.29 1.99
N ILE A 120 6.38 -4.21 2.44
CA ILE A 120 5.19 -3.67 1.77
C ILE A 120 5.43 -2.21 1.42
N PHE A 121 5.53 -1.93 0.12
CA PHE A 121 5.64 -0.60 -0.45
C PHE A 121 4.27 -0.06 -0.83
N CYS A 122 4.05 1.23 -0.61
CA CYS A 122 2.80 1.93 -0.91
C CYS A 122 3.08 3.20 -1.71
N PRO A 123 3.43 3.09 -3.00
CA PRO A 123 3.69 4.25 -3.85
C PRO A 123 2.42 5.11 -4.03
N ALA A 124 2.61 6.43 -4.15
CA ALA A 124 1.56 7.39 -4.40
C ALA A 124 1.69 8.08 -5.78
N SER A 125 2.77 7.79 -6.51
CA SER A 125 3.02 8.30 -7.85
C SER A 125 3.66 7.23 -8.73
N PHE A 126 3.67 7.44 -10.05
CA PHE A 126 4.33 6.53 -10.98
C PHE A 126 5.85 6.49 -10.80
N ASP A 127 6.44 7.58 -10.34
CA ASP A 127 7.88 7.60 -10.05
C ASP A 127 8.21 6.75 -8.83
N GLU A 128 7.44 6.90 -7.74
CA GLU A 128 7.58 6.01 -6.58
C GLU A 128 7.34 4.54 -6.95
N LEU A 129 6.30 4.24 -7.74
CA LEU A 129 6.02 2.87 -8.20
C LEU A 129 7.21 2.26 -8.97
N ARG A 130 7.86 3.07 -9.83
CA ARG A 130 9.05 2.64 -10.59
C ARG A 130 10.23 2.35 -9.67
N GLU A 131 10.48 3.23 -8.71
CA GLU A 131 11.56 3.08 -7.73
C GLU A 131 11.30 1.92 -6.77
N ASP A 132 10.07 1.75 -6.30
CA ASP A 132 9.67 0.66 -5.41
C ASP A 132 9.80 -0.69 -6.11
N LEU A 133 9.40 -0.79 -7.38
CA LEU A 133 9.59 -2.00 -8.18
C LEU A 133 11.08 -2.33 -8.36
N HIS A 134 11.90 -1.33 -8.61
CA HIS A 134 13.36 -1.51 -8.71
C HIS A 134 13.94 -1.97 -7.36
N THR A 135 13.54 -1.33 -6.27
CA THR A 135 13.99 -1.67 -4.91
C THR A 135 13.54 -3.09 -4.53
N ALA A 136 12.29 -3.44 -4.82
CA ALA A 136 11.74 -4.77 -4.55
C ALA A 136 12.51 -5.86 -5.31
N LEU A 137 12.89 -5.62 -6.57
CA LEU A 137 13.59 -6.60 -7.41
C LEU A 137 15.10 -6.74 -7.10
N TYR A 138 15.76 -5.66 -6.63
CA TYR A 138 17.23 -5.64 -6.57
C TYR A 138 17.83 -5.35 -5.19
N ALA A 139 17.04 -4.81 -4.25
CA ALA A 139 17.52 -4.44 -2.93
C ALA A 139 16.77 -5.15 -1.78
N CYS A 140 15.75 -5.95 -2.09
CA CYS A 140 15.07 -6.77 -1.08
C CYS A 140 15.60 -8.19 -1.07
N ASN A 141 15.65 -8.76 0.13
CA ASN A 141 15.84 -10.18 0.35
C ASN A 141 14.54 -10.73 0.97
N GLY A 142 13.98 -11.82 0.42
CA GLY A 142 12.68 -12.36 0.82
C GLY A 142 11.48 -11.68 0.13
N PRO A 143 10.25 -11.93 0.60
CA PRO A 143 9.04 -11.47 -0.05
C PRO A 143 8.87 -9.95 -0.01
N ALA A 144 8.41 -9.38 -1.12
CA ALA A 144 8.10 -7.95 -1.22
C ALA A 144 6.77 -7.74 -1.94
N ALA A 145 5.92 -6.86 -1.43
CA ALA A 145 4.67 -6.45 -2.05
C ALA A 145 4.71 -4.96 -2.41
N ILE A 146 4.22 -4.60 -3.56
CA ILE A 146 4.00 -3.22 -3.99
C ILE A 146 2.50 -3.04 -4.14
N ARG A 147 1.92 -2.24 -3.28
CA ARG A 147 0.48 -2.01 -3.17
C ARG A 147 0.09 -0.73 -3.88
N TYR A 148 -0.69 -0.80 -4.95
CA TYR A 148 -1.11 0.37 -5.73
C TYR A 148 -2.58 0.28 -6.17
N PRO A 149 -3.28 1.44 -6.33
CA PRO A 149 -4.69 1.46 -6.70
C PRO A 149 -4.92 1.22 -8.20
N ARG A 150 -6.18 1.03 -8.57
CA ARG A 150 -6.64 1.17 -9.95
C ARG A 150 -6.62 2.66 -10.36
N GLY A 151 -6.24 2.94 -11.59
CA GLY A 151 -6.28 4.29 -12.16
C GLY A 151 -4.92 4.97 -12.24
N GLY A 152 -4.95 6.30 -12.27
CA GLY A 152 -3.76 7.13 -12.40
C GLY A 152 -3.24 7.65 -11.05
N GLU A 153 -2.16 8.42 -11.12
CA GLU A 153 -1.64 9.14 -9.97
C GLU A 153 -2.40 10.45 -9.74
N GLY A 154 -2.47 10.89 -8.48
CA GLY A 154 -3.01 12.20 -8.10
C GLY A 154 -2.03 13.35 -8.36
N ALA A 155 -2.22 14.46 -7.64
CA ALA A 155 -1.34 15.64 -7.75
C ALA A 155 -0.01 15.48 -7.03
N TYR A 156 0.08 14.59 -6.03
CA TYR A 156 1.30 14.38 -5.27
C TYR A 156 2.46 13.92 -6.16
N ARG A 157 3.61 14.57 -5.97
CA ARG A 157 4.90 14.17 -6.56
C ARG A 157 5.94 14.10 -5.46
N SER A 158 6.61 12.97 -5.35
CA SER A 158 7.72 12.81 -4.42
C SER A 158 9.00 13.32 -5.06
N ALA A 159 9.73 14.17 -4.34
CA ALA A 159 11.08 14.60 -4.71
C ALA A 159 12.17 13.84 -3.94
N ALA A 160 11.80 13.03 -2.94
CA ALA A 160 12.75 12.31 -2.10
C ALA A 160 12.07 11.16 -1.34
N SER A 161 12.86 10.19 -0.88
CA SER A 161 12.42 9.05 -0.04
C SER A 161 12.16 9.44 1.43
N GLN A 162 11.77 10.68 1.70
CA GLN A 162 11.54 11.15 3.06
C GLN A 162 10.12 10.79 3.53
N THR A 163 10.03 10.18 4.70
CA THR A 163 8.75 9.89 5.37
C THR A 163 7.99 11.19 5.70
N ARG A 164 8.69 12.20 6.23
CA ARG A 164 8.10 13.50 6.56
C ARG A 164 8.07 14.41 5.34
N ILE A 165 6.88 14.69 4.84
CA ILE A 165 6.67 15.52 3.65
C ILE A 165 6.19 16.94 3.95
N ARG A 166 5.77 17.21 5.21
CA ARG A 166 5.41 18.55 5.69
C ARG A 166 5.77 18.67 7.17
N GLU A 167 6.46 19.75 7.54
CA GLU A 167 6.73 20.10 8.93
C GLU A 167 5.50 20.71 9.59
N GLY A 168 5.31 20.40 10.89
CA GLY A 168 4.22 20.94 11.68
C GLY A 168 4.40 20.71 13.18
N TYR A 169 3.42 21.16 13.98
CA TYR A 169 3.46 21.04 15.44
C TYR A 169 2.09 20.91 16.09
N THR A 170 0.99 21.07 15.32
CA THR A 170 -0.38 20.99 15.89
C THR A 170 -0.81 19.54 16.06
N CYS A 171 -0.58 18.71 15.08
CA CYS A 171 -0.87 17.28 15.08
C CYS A 171 0.03 16.57 14.07
N THR A 172 0.16 15.26 14.22
CA THR A 172 0.77 14.36 13.23
C THR A 172 -0.31 13.72 12.41
N ILE A 173 -0.21 13.79 11.07
CA ILE A 173 -1.04 13.05 10.15
C ILE A 173 -0.19 11.97 9.51
N ILE A 174 -0.62 10.73 9.60
CA ILE A 174 0.06 9.58 8.98
C ILE A 174 -0.84 9.02 7.87
N CYS A 175 -0.27 8.82 6.71
CA CYS A 175 -0.94 8.19 5.57
C CYS A 175 0.06 7.43 4.69
N TYR A 176 -0.44 6.64 3.77
CA TYR A 176 0.35 5.95 2.75
C TYR A 176 -0.42 5.83 1.43
N GLY A 177 0.29 5.51 0.35
CA GLY A 177 -0.30 5.42 -0.97
C GLY A 177 -0.99 6.72 -1.40
N THR A 178 -1.99 6.59 -2.23
CA THR A 178 -2.71 7.74 -2.81
C THR A 178 -3.54 8.56 -1.84
N MET A 179 -3.75 8.08 -0.59
CA MET A 179 -4.38 8.86 0.49
C MET A 179 -3.67 10.19 0.75
N VAL A 180 -2.37 10.28 0.41
CA VAL A 180 -1.60 11.53 0.56
C VAL A 180 -2.25 12.73 -0.14
N ASN A 181 -2.96 12.51 -1.25
CA ASN A 181 -3.61 13.60 -1.99
C ASN A 181 -4.72 14.25 -1.15
N ALA A 182 -5.65 13.46 -0.62
CA ALA A 182 -6.71 13.97 0.26
C ALA A 182 -6.16 14.58 1.55
N VAL A 183 -5.08 14.00 2.09
CA VAL A 183 -4.39 14.52 3.28
C VAL A 183 -3.75 15.88 3.02
N LEU A 184 -3.11 16.09 1.88
CA LEU A 184 -2.51 17.38 1.52
C LEU A 184 -3.57 18.47 1.37
N ASP A 185 -4.66 18.18 0.67
CA ASP A 185 -5.77 19.14 0.50
C ASP A 185 -6.42 19.48 1.85
N ALA A 186 -6.62 18.50 2.72
CA ALA A 186 -7.13 18.71 4.08
C ALA A 186 -6.15 19.56 4.92
N ALA A 187 -4.86 19.27 4.84
CA ALA A 187 -3.82 19.99 5.57
C ALA A 187 -3.66 21.43 5.10
N ASP A 188 -3.86 21.71 3.81
CA ASP A 188 -3.87 23.07 3.27
C ASP A 188 -5.05 23.88 3.84
N THR A 189 -6.24 23.27 3.93
CA THR A 189 -7.41 23.85 4.57
C THR A 189 -7.19 24.11 6.06
N MET A 190 -6.58 23.15 6.77
CA MET A 190 -6.19 23.30 8.17
C MET A 190 -5.18 24.44 8.36
N GLN A 191 -4.21 24.57 7.44
CA GLN A 191 -3.23 25.64 7.49
C GLN A 191 -3.85 27.02 7.28
N ALA A 192 -4.81 27.14 6.39
CA ALA A 192 -5.59 28.38 6.20
C ALA A 192 -6.38 28.76 7.45
N ALA A 193 -6.82 27.77 8.24
CA ALA A 193 -7.49 27.97 9.54
C ALA A 193 -6.52 28.21 10.72
N GLY A 194 -5.22 28.33 10.49
CA GLY A 194 -4.21 28.66 11.51
C GLY A 194 -3.54 27.45 12.15
N TYR A 195 -3.91 26.23 11.82
CA TYR A 195 -3.25 25.01 12.31
C TYR A 195 -1.95 24.74 11.52
N ARG A 196 -1.07 23.89 12.08
CA ARG A 196 0.19 23.50 11.43
C ARG A 196 0.37 21.98 11.59
N PRO A 197 -0.38 21.18 10.79
CA PRO A 197 -0.23 19.73 10.83
C PRO A 197 1.12 19.29 10.25
N GLU A 198 1.76 18.31 10.90
CA GLU A 198 2.90 17.58 10.35
C GLU A 198 2.41 16.38 9.58
N ILE A 199 2.95 16.14 8.39
CA ILE A 199 2.51 15.02 7.54
C ILE A 199 3.64 14.02 7.38
N LEU A 200 3.37 12.79 7.81
CA LEU A 200 4.19 11.62 7.54
C LEU A 200 3.51 10.76 6.46
N LYS A 201 4.10 10.72 5.28
CA LYS A 201 3.69 9.81 4.22
C LYS A 201 4.60 8.60 4.24
N LEU A 202 4.10 7.47 4.73
CA LEU A 202 4.86 6.23 4.77
C LEU A 202 5.01 5.66 3.36
N ARG A 203 6.24 5.43 2.94
CA ARG A 203 6.53 4.75 1.68
C ARG A 203 6.42 3.24 1.83
N THR A 204 6.80 2.74 3.01
CA THR A 204 6.61 1.34 3.42
C THR A 204 5.75 1.27 4.67
N ILE A 205 4.89 0.25 4.74
CA ILE A 205 4.07 -0.07 5.91
C ILE A 205 4.51 -1.38 6.59
N ALA A 206 5.50 -2.03 6.01
CA ALA A 206 6.30 -3.11 6.57
C ALA A 206 7.69 -3.10 5.89
N PRO A 207 8.79 -2.77 6.58
CA PRO A 207 8.80 -2.24 7.94
C PRO A 207 8.23 -0.81 8.04
N VAL A 208 7.75 -0.47 9.23
CA VAL A 208 7.28 0.89 9.56
C VAL A 208 8.46 1.76 9.99
N ASP A 209 8.45 3.03 9.63
CA ASP A 209 9.42 4.05 10.07
C ASP A 209 9.04 4.57 11.47
N TRP A 210 9.34 3.75 12.49
CA TRP A 210 9.02 4.06 13.88
C TRP A 210 9.71 5.32 14.38
N ASP A 211 10.96 5.56 13.98
CA ASP A 211 11.72 6.73 14.42
C ASP A 211 11.05 8.03 13.96
N ALA A 212 10.58 8.08 12.73
CA ALA A 212 9.85 9.25 12.22
C ALA A 212 8.52 9.45 12.94
N ILE A 213 7.78 8.37 13.20
CA ILE A 213 6.49 8.41 13.92
C ILE A 213 6.72 8.90 15.35
N ASP A 214 7.63 8.30 16.09
CA ASP A 214 7.92 8.63 17.48
C ASP A 214 8.36 10.09 17.63
N ALA A 215 9.28 10.53 16.78
CA ALA A 215 9.76 11.91 16.80
C ALA A 215 8.64 12.92 16.57
N SER A 216 7.75 12.65 15.62
CA SER A 216 6.63 13.51 15.30
C SER A 216 5.59 13.53 16.44
N VAL A 217 5.17 12.33 16.92
CA VAL A 217 4.11 12.22 17.92
C VAL A 217 4.56 12.77 19.28
N ARG A 218 5.83 12.59 19.69
CA ARG A 218 6.38 13.22 20.91
C ARG A 218 6.26 14.75 20.88
N LYS A 219 6.40 15.36 19.71
CA LYS A 219 6.28 16.81 19.49
C LYS A 219 4.82 17.26 19.52
N THR A 220 3.96 16.59 18.77
CA THR A 220 2.59 17.03 18.49
C THR A 220 1.57 16.51 19.51
N LYS A 221 1.80 15.34 20.11
CA LYS A 221 0.96 14.64 21.09
C LYS A 221 -0.46 14.32 20.57
N ARG A 222 -0.68 14.45 19.29
CA ARG A 222 -1.95 14.13 18.61
C ARG A 222 -1.64 13.47 17.28
N VAL A 223 -2.22 12.32 17.01
CA VAL A 223 -1.99 11.56 15.79
C VAL A 223 -3.29 11.17 15.13
N PHE A 224 -3.36 11.44 13.82
CA PHE A 224 -4.42 11.01 12.92
C PHE A 224 -3.80 10.05 11.90
N VAL A 225 -4.41 8.87 11.74
CA VAL A 225 -4.00 7.89 10.74
C VAL A 225 -5.11 7.71 9.73
N PHE A 226 -4.84 7.98 8.46
CA PHE A 226 -5.80 7.90 7.37
C PHE A 226 -5.35 6.87 6.35
N GLU A 227 -6.18 5.84 6.14
CA GLU A 227 -5.82 4.66 5.34
C GLU A 227 -7.00 4.09 4.55
N GLU A 228 -6.70 3.67 3.33
CA GLU A 228 -7.66 3.03 2.44
C GLU A 228 -7.61 1.51 2.60
N THR A 229 -8.06 1.05 3.77
CA THR A 229 -8.10 -0.35 4.17
C THR A 229 -9.25 -0.61 5.14
N SER A 230 -9.53 -1.87 5.46
CA SER A 230 -10.54 -2.23 6.48
C SER A 230 -10.13 -1.77 7.88
N ASP A 231 -11.12 -1.63 8.79
CA ASP A 231 -10.88 -1.18 10.16
C ASP A 231 -10.19 -2.24 11.05
N ARG A 232 -10.13 -3.48 10.59
CA ARG A 232 -9.45 -4.57 11.31
C ARG A 232 -8.08 -4.81 10.71
N GLU A 233 -7.07 -5.03 11.57
CA GLU A 233 -5.68 -5.26 11.18
C GLU A 233 -5.10 -4.11 10.34
N CYS A 234 -5.64 -2.91 10.50
CA CYS A 234 -5.11 -1.72 9.86
C CYS A 234 -3.80 -1.27 10.54
N LEU A 235 -3.00 -0.48 9.81
CA LEU A 235 -1.71 0.01 10.34
C LEU A 235 -1.91 0.94 11.56
N ALA A 236 -3.02 1.69 11.61
CA ALA A 236 -3.33 2.56 12.74
C ALA A 236 -3.36 1.82 14.06
N ASP A 237 -3.90 0.59 14.11
CA ASP A 237 -4.00 -0.18 15.34
C ASP A 237 -2.61 -0.56 15.87
N GLU A 238 -1.66 -0.91 14.99
CA GLU A 238 -0.27 -1.17 15.38
C GLU A 238 0.45 0.11 15.83
N ILE A 239 0.24 1.23 15.13
CA ILE A 239 0.81 2.51 15.54
C ILE A 239 0.32 2.89 16.94
N PHE A 240 -0.98 2.73 17.21
CA PHE A 240 -1.53 3.08 18.53
C PHE A 240 -1.02 2.14 19.62
N ALA A 241 -0.91 0.83 19.35
CA ALA A 241 -0.31 -0.13 20.26
C ALA A 241 1.16 0.22 20.56
N HIS A 242 1.97 0.52 19.52
CA HIS A 242 3.36 0.94 19.66
C HIS A 242 3.52 2.20 20.54
N LEU A 243 2.67 3.21 20.37
CA LEU A 243 2.72 4.43 21.18
C LEU A 243 2.41 4.13 22.67
N ILE A 244 1.50 3.21 22.94
CA ILE A 244 1.18 2.76 24.30
C ILE A 244 2.38 2.00 24.90
N GLU A 245 2.92 1.03 24.17
CA GLU A 245 4.04 0.18 24.61
C GLU A 245 5.32 0.99 24.86
N THR A 246 5.57 2.01 24.05
CA THR A 246 6.74 2.90 24.19
C THR A 246 6.53 4.06 25.14
N GLY A 247 5.33 4.17 25.73
CA GLY A 247 4.99 5.22 26.70
C GLY A 247 4.96 6.63 26.08
N ILE A 248 4.62 6.75 24.80
CA ILE A 248 4.45 8.03 24.12
C ILE A 248 3.00 8.50 24.26
N PRO A 249 2.71 9.52 25.10
CA PRO A 249 1.34 9.96 25.30
C PRO A 249 0.81 10.69 24.06
N ALA A 250 -0.31 10.23 23.51
CA ALA A 250 -0.95 10.87 22.38
C ALA A 250 -2.47 10.66 22.38
N VAL A 251 -3.19 11.63 21.84
CA VAL A 251 -4.58 11.45 21.42
C VAL A 251 -4.57 10.85 20.02
N CYS A 252 -5.15 9.65 19.88
CA CYS A 252 -5.11 8.85 18.66
C CYS A 252 -6.47 8.83 17.98
N ARG A 253 -6.50 9.08 16.69
CA ARG A 253 -7.69 8.97 15.83
C ARG A 253 -7.33 8.28 14.53
N LYS A 254 -8.22 7.45 14.02
CA LYS A 254 -8.09 6.85 12.69
C LYS A 254 -9.34 7.05 11.86
N ARG A 255 -9.18 7.04 10.55
CA ARG A 255 -10.26 6.93 9.59
C ARG A 255 -9.82 5.98 8.48
N ASN A 256 -10.69 5.02 8.15
CA ASN A 256 -10.46 4.01 7.12
C ASN A 256 -11.80 3.59 6.48
N LEU A 257 -11.80 2.53 5.68
CA LEU A 257 -12.97 2.04 4.95
C LEU A 257 -14.02 1.33 5.84
N GLY A 258 -13.78 1.24 7.16
CA GLY A 258 -14.71 0.62 8.11
C GLY A 258 -14.67 -0.91 8.11
N ARG A 259 -15.74 -1.51 8.64
CA ARG A 259 -15.81 -2.97 8.92
C ARG A 259 -16.69 -3.75 7.95
N GLY A 260 -17.46 -3.06 7.13
CA GLY A 260 -18.38 -3.67 6.18
C GLY A 260 -17.77 -3.79 4.79
N PHE A 261 -18.47 -4.46 3.90
CA PHE A 261 -18.13 -4.45 2.47
C PHE A 261 -18.48 -3.09 1.87
N ILE A 262 -17.62 -2.61 0.97
CA ILE A 262 -17.84 -1.38 0.21
C ILE A 262 -18.68 -1.73 -1.02
N PRO A 263 -19.83 -1.05 -1.24
CA PRO A 263 -20.69 -1.32 -2.38
C PRO A 263 -20.08 -0.85 -3.70
N HIS A 264 -20.74 -1.17 -4.81
CA HIS A 264 -20.46 -0.59 -6.10
C HIS A 264 -20.71 0.94 -6.09
N GLY A 265 -19.85 1.69 -6.78
CA GLY A 265 -20.01 3.15 -6.91
C GLY A 265 -18.74 3.85 -7.42
N ALA A 266 -18.84 5.12 -7.75
CA ALA A 266 -17.69 5.92 -8.14
C ALA A 266 -16.69 6.02 -6.97
N PRO A 267 -15.36 5.84 -7.18
CA PRO A 267 -14.37 5.85 -6.10
C PRO A 267 -14.45 7.09 -5.20
N ALA A 268 -14.60 8.28 -5.79
CA ALA A 268 -14.70 9.51 -5.02
C ALA A 268 -15.93 9.54 -4.09
N ALA A 269 -17.09 9.03 -4.55
CA ALA A 269 -18.28 8.95 -3.73
C ALA A 269 -18.15 7.93 -2.60
N LEU A 270 -17.50 6.79 -2.86
CA LEU A 270 -17.24 5.76 -1.86
C LEU A 270 -16.25 6.22 -0.79
N LEU A 271 -15.19 6.93 -1.19
CA LEU A 271 -14.24 7.54 -0.25
C LEU A 271 -14.92 8.62 0.59
N ALA A 272 -15.76 9.47 0.00
CA ALA A 272 -16.52 10.48 0.74
C ALA A 272 -17.49 9.82 1.74
N ALA A 273 -18.19 8.75 1.34
CA ALA A 273 -19.07 8.00 2.24
C ALA A 273 -18.30 7.35 3.42
N ALA A 274 -17.03 6.95 3.20
CA ALA A 274 -16.15 6.47 4.25
C ALA A 274 -15.51 7.61 5.09
N GLY A 275 -15.72 8.87 4.71
CA GLY A 275 -15.11 10.03 5.37
C GLY A 275 -13.60 10.16 5.11
N LEU A 276 -13.14 9.70 3.94
CA LEU A 276 -11.75 9.75 3.50
C LEU A 276 -11.47 10.82 2.44
N ASP A 277 -12.44 11.64 2.12
CA ASP A 277 -12.25 12.85 1.32
C ASP A 277 -11.68 14.01 2.16
N ALA A 278 -11.04 14.97 1.49
CA ALA A 278 -10.36 16.08 2.15
C ALA A 278 -11.27 16.89 3.11
N GLY A 279 -12.54 17.11 2.73
CA GLY A 279 -13.50 17.83 3.55
C GLY A 279 -13.84 17.11 4.85
N SER A 280 -14.08 15.81 4.76
CA SER A 280 -14.37 14.94 5.93
C SER A 280 -13.17 14.84 6.86
N LEU A 281 -11.94 14.70 6.31
CA LEU A 281 -10.70 14.67 7.09
C LEU A 281 -10.48 16.01 7.81
N THR A 282 -10.70 17.14 7.13
CA THR A 282 -10.59 18.48 7.72
C THR A 282 -11.56 18.63 8.90
N LYS A 283 -12.82 18.25 8.70
CA LYS A 283 -13.85 18.33 9.74
C LYS A 283 -13.47 17.52 10.97
N LEU A 284 -13.07 16.25 10.78
CA LEU A 284 -12.63 15.41 11.89
C LEU A 284 -11.46 16.04 12.67
N MET A 285 -10.46 16.56 11.97
CA MET A 285 -9.30 17.20 12.63
C MET A 285 -9.69 18.46 13.38
N GLN A 286 -10.57 19.31 12.83
CA GLN A 286 -11.03 20.52 13.49
C GLN A 286 -11.83 20.21 14.77
N GLU A 287 -12.73 19.23 14.72
CA GLU A 287 -13.50 18.77 15.89
C GLU A 287 -12.61 18.26 17.02
N GLU A 288 -11.52 17.59 16.70
CA GLU A 288 -10.60 17.03 17.70
C GLU A 288 -9.53 18.02 18.17
N LEU A 289 -9.31 19.11 17.48
CA LEU A 289 -8.30 20.13 17.82
C LEU A 289 -8.92 21.37 18.49
N SER A 290 -10.25 21.50 18.45
CA SER A 290 -11.00 22.55 19.16
C SER A 290 -11.11 22.22 20.65
#